data_ef3d7c53c583069878157d1a6f10379b
#
_entry.id   ef3d7c53c583069878157d1a6f10379b
#
_cell.length_a   1.000
_cell.length_b   1.000
_cell.length_c   1.000
_cell.angle_alpha   90.00
_cell.angle_beta   90.00
_cell.angle_gamma   90.00
#
_symmetry.space_group_name_H-M   'P 1'
#
loop_
_entity.id
_entity.type
_entity.pdbx_description
1 polymer ?
#
loop_
_entity_poly.entity_id
_entity_poly.type
_entity_poly.pdbx_seq_one_letter_code
_entity_poly.pdbx_strand_id
1 'polypeptide(L)'
;MRLNKIDSKDVQALSAYLESREAGVDQQMNAKVLDIIEQVRTRKDDALLEYTEKFDHVKLDSLIMSEEEIEAVMSKVDASLIADLKEAAENIACYHEKQLQEGYEIQKEDGVYLGQRVIPLERVGVYVPGGRAAYPSTVLMNVIPAKIAGVKEIVMVTPPSADGSVDPVIAAAAHIAGVTRICKVGGAQAVAALAYGTQSIPRVDKIVGPGNAYVACA
;
A
#
# COMPACT_ATOMS: atom_id res chain seq x y z
N MET A 1 3.75 28.14 7.29
CA MET A 1 4.24 27.09 8.18
C MET A 1 5.26 27.72 9.13
N ARG A 2 5.01 27.78 10.45
CA ARG A 2 6.00 28.26 11.41
C ARG A 2 6.98 27.13 11.69
N LEU A 3 8.27 27.35 11.41
CA LEU A 3 9.33 26.43 11.77
C LEU A 3 9.63 26.59 13.27
N ASN A 4 9.49 25.55 14.05
CA ASN A 4 10.00 25.51 15.42
C ASN A 4 11.52 25.35 15.34
N LYS A 5 12.26 26.36 15.78
CA LYS A 5 13.71 26.30 15.92
C LYS A 5 14.05 25.94 17.35
N ILE A 6 14.76 24.86 17.56
CA ILE A 6 15.30 24.43 18.85
C ILE A 6 16.82 24.58 18.76
N ASP A 7 17.43 25.27 19.73
CA ASP A 7 18.88 25.36 19.81
C ASP A 7 19.44 23.96 20.14
N SER A 8 20.37 23.49 19.33
CA SER A 8 21.02 22.17 19.54
C SER A 8 21.77 22.07 20.88
N LYS A 9 22.07 23.19 21.53
CA LYS A 9 22.69 23.24 22.87
C LYS A 9 21.67 23.14 24.00
N ASP A 10 20.39 23.37 23.74
CA ASP A 10 19.31 23.18 24.70
C ASP A 10 18.84 21.72 24.66
N VAL A 11 19.62 20.88 25.34
CA VAL A 11 19.36 19.44 25.39
C VAL A 11 17.99 19.11 26.00
N GLN A 12 17.54 19.91 26.97
CA GLN A 12 16.24 19.69 27.62
C GLN A 12 15.08 19.99 26.64
N ALA A 13 15.13 21.11 25.92
CA ALA A 13 14.12 21.43 24.92
C ALA A 13 14.13 20.43 23.76
N LEU A 14 15.30 19.96 23.35
CA LEU A 14 15.42 18.93 22.32
C LEU A 14 14.85 17.59 22.79
N SER A 15 15.18 17.16 24.01
CA SER A 15 14.65 15.91 24.59
C SER A 15 13.12 15.97 24.71
N ALA A 16 12.58 17.04 25.28
CA ALA A 16 11.14 17.24 25.40
C ALA A 16 10.44 17.25 24.03
N TYR A 17 11.07 17.83 23.02
CA TYR A 17 10.54 17.81 21.65
C TYR A 17 10.53 16.39 21.06
N LEU A 18 11.61 15.63 21.24
CA LEU A 18 11.69 14.25 20.76
C LEU A 18 10.69 13.36 21.49
N GLU A 19 10.60 13.46 22.80
CA GLU A 19 9.60 12.74 23.63
C GLU A 19 8.17 13.08 23.21
N SER A 20 7.89 14.35 22.88
CA SER A 20 6.57 14.76 22.38
C SER A 20 6.20 14.10 21.03
N ARG A 21 7.18 13.67 20.24
CA ARG A 21 6.99 12.95 18.98
C ARG A 21 6.88 11.45 19.17
N GLU A 22 7.49 10.92 20.22
CA GLU A 22 7.37 9.52 20.65
C GLU A 22 6.12 9.31 21.52
N ALA A 23 5.50 10.39 22.02
CA ALA A 23 4.31 10.33 22.84
C ALA A 23 3.22 9.52 22.14
N GLY A 24 2.96 8.42 22.74
CA GLY A 24 2.22 7.25 22.35
C GLY A 24 0.97 7.48 21.51
N VAL A 25 0.53 6.43 20.91
CA VAL A 25 -0.72 6.30 20.13
C VAL A 25 -1.79 7.18 20.78
N ASP A 26 -2.18 8.25 20.08
CA ASP A 26 -3.26 9.12 20.51
C ASP A 26 -4.50 8.26 20.76
N GLN A 27 -4.90 8.14 22.03
CA GLN A 27 -6.03 7.28 22.44
C GLN A 27 -7.31 7.63 21.65
N GLN A 28 -7.50 8.91 21.30
CA GLN A 28 -8.65 9.34 20.50
C GLN A 28 -8.52 8.85 19.05
N MET A 29 -7.33 8.88 18.49
CA MET A 29 -7.06 8.35 17.14
C MET A 29 -7.26 6.84 17.13
N ASN A 30 -6.74 6.13 18.13
CA ASN A 30 -6.90 4.67 18.25
C ASN A 30 -8.38 4.28 18.35
N ALA A 31 -9.18 4.98 19.17
CA ALA A 31 -10.60 4.72 19.27
C ALA A 31 -11.33 4.91 17.93
N LYS A 32 -10.99 5.96 17.17
CA LYS A 32 -11.56 6.20 15.84
C LYS A 32 -11.17 5.12 14.84
N VAL A 33 -9.91 4.68 14.86
CA VAL A 33 -9.42 3.61 13.97
C VAL A 33 -10.11 2.29 14.29
N LEU A 34 -10.26 1.94 15.56
CA LEU A 34 -10.99 0.74 15.99
C LEU A 34 -12.45 0.76 15.53
N ASP A 35 -13.14 1.91 15.63
CA ASP A 35 -14.49 2.06 15.10
C ASP A 35 -14.53 1.84 13.59
N ILE A 36 -13.62 2.45 12.83
CA ILE A 36 -13.51 2.25 11.38
C ILE A 36 -13.31 0.77 11.05
N ILE A 37 -12.41 0.09 11.74
CA ILE A 37 -12.14 -1.34 11.54
C ILE A 37 -13.41 -2.15 11.76
N GLU A 38 -14.15 -1.90 12.84
CA GLU A 38 -15.38 -2.64 13.16
C GLU A 38 -16.48 -2.37 12.12
N GLN A 39 -16.63 -1.13 11.65
CA GLN A 39 -17.57 -0.81 10.57
C GLN A 39 -17.21 -1.55 9.27
N VAL A 40 -15.93 -1.60 8.90
CA VAL A 40 -15.51 -2.34 7.71
C VAL A 40 -15.72 -3.85 7.88
N ARG A 41 -15.46 -4.40 9.05
CA ARG A 41 -15.71 -5.83 9.34
C ARG A 41 -17.17 -6.23 9.19
N THR A 42 -18.09 -5.38 9.64
CA THR A 42 -19.52 -5.66 9.69
C THR A 42 -20.25 -5.26 8.42
N ARG A 43 -19.95 -4.09 7.85
CA ARG A 43 -20.67 -3.49 6.72
C ARG A 43 -19.93 -3.62 5.38
N LYS A 44 -18.66 -4.05 5.40
CA LYS A 44 -17.88 -4.37 4.20
C LYS A 44 -17.80 -3.20 3.21
N ASP A 45 -18.16 -3.42 1.92
CA ASP A 45 -18.11 -2.41 0.85
C ASP A 45 -18.96 -1.18 1.14
N ASP A 46 -20.11 -1.33 1.80
CA ASP A 46 -20.97 -0.20 2.18
C ASP A 46 -20.23 0.79 3.10
N ALA A 47 -19.44 0.28 4.05
CA ALA A 47 -18.62 1.12 4.92
C ALA A 47 -17.50 1.81 4.12
N LEU A 48 -16.88 1.11 3.16
CA LEU A 48 -15.82 1.68 2.33
C LEU A 48 -16.33 2.82 1.45
N LEU A 49 -17.48 2.66 0.81
CA LEU A 49 -18.11 3.68 -0.01
C LEU A 49 -18.48 4.92 0.83
N GLU A 50 -19.09 4.71 2.00
CA GLU A 50 -19.44 5.80 2.93
C GLU A 50 -18.18 6.55 3.42
N TYR A 51 -17.13 5.83 3.81
CA TYR A 51 -15.90 6.47 4.26
C TYR A 51 -15.15 7.19 3.13
N THR A 52 -15.19 6.68 1.91
CA THR A 52 -14.63 7.36 0.74
C THR A 52 -15.39 8.66 0.46
N GLU A 53 -16.73 8.65 0.50
CA GLU A 53 -17.50 9.87 0.38
C GLU A 53 -17.22 10.87 1.51
N LYS A 54 -17.09 10.39 2.74
CA LYS A 54 -16.84 11.21 3.94
C LYS A 54 -15.45 11.84 3.98
N PHE A 55 -14.41 11.10 3.62
CA PHE A 55 -13.02 11.51 3.83
C PHE A 55 -12.36 12.03 2.54
N ASP A 56 -12.68 11.43 1.41
CA ASP A 56 -12.12 11.81 0.11
C ASP A 56 -13.07 12.74 -0.68
N HIS A 57 -14.32 12.92 -0.18
CA HIS A 57 -15.36 13.75 -0.80
C HIS A 57 -15.75 13.30 -2.21
N VAL A 58 -15.67 12.01 -2.46
CA VAL A 58 -15.95 11.38 -3.75
C VAL A 58 -16.98 10.27 -3.56
N LYS A 59 -18.06 10.34 -4.32
CA LYS A 59 -19.05 9.28 -4.40
C LYS A 59 -18.67 8.32 -5.51
N LEU A 60 -18.48 7.05 -5.16
CA LEU A 60 -18.11 5.99 -6.09
C LEU A 60 -19.26 5.00 -6.27
N ASP A 61 -19.44 4.52 -7.50
CA ASP A 61 -20.32 3.40 -7.81
C ASP A 61 -19.57 2.04 -7.71
N SER A 62 -18.25 2.06 -7.88
CA SER A 62 -17.38 0.91 -7.77
C SER A 62 -16.07 1.26 -7.08
N LEU A 63 -15.64 0.39 -6.15
CA LEU A 63 -14.35 0.49 -5.49
C LEU A 63 -13.18 0.01 -6.37
N ILE A 64 -13.45 -0.78 -7.40
CA ILE A 64 -12.43 -1.38 -8.27
C ILE A 64 -12.34 -0.55 -9.55
N MET A 65 -11.13 -0.30 -10.02
CA MET A 65 -10.91 0.20 -11.38
C MET A 65 -11.13 -0.92 -12.39
N SER A 66 -11.91 -0.64 -13.45
CA SER A 66 -12.00 -1.54 -14.58
C SER A 66 -10.79 -1.42 -15.51
N GLU A 67 -10.61 -2.39 -16.41
CA GLU A 67 -9.52 -2.34 -17.40
C GLU A 67 -9.67 -1.12 -18.31
N GLU A 68 -10.90 -0.77 -18.70
CA GLU A 68 -11.20 0.41 -19.50
C GLU A 68 -10.85 1.72 -18.76
N GLU A 69 -11.13 1.80 -17.44
CA GLU A 69 -10.71 2.93 -16.61
C GLU A 69 -9.19 3.05 -16.56
N ILE A 70 -8.46 1.93 -16.41
CA ILE A 70 -6.99 1.92 -16.39
C ILE A 70 -6.44 2.41 -17.72
N GLU A 71 -6.92 1.89 -18.85
CA GLU A 71 -6.49 2.32 -20.18
C GLU A 71 -6.78 3.81 -20.42
N ALA A 72 -7.96 4.28 -20.03
CA ALA A 72 -8.38 5.67 -20.19
C ALA A 72 -7.49 6.64 -19.37
N VAL A 73 -7.08 6.28 -18.15
CA VAL A 73 -6.19 7.14 -17.36
C VAL A 73 -4.75 7.05 -17.84
N MET A 74 -4.28 5.88 -18.27
CA MET A 74 -2.94 5.71 -18.80
C MET A 74 -2.71 6.50 -20.09
N SER A 75 -3.74 6.64 -20.94
CA SER A 75 -3.67 7.45 -22.15
C SER A 75 -3.38 8.94 -21.91
N LYS A 76 -3.55 9.42 -20.67
CA LYS A 76 -3.26 10.79 -20.24
C LYS A 76 -1.82 10.99 -19.82
N VAL A 77 -1.04 9.92 -19.69
CA VAL A 77 0.37 9.99 -19.24
C VAL A 77 1.28 10.19 -20.44
N ASP A 78 2.24 11.10 -20.31
CA ASP A 78 3.23 11.34 -21.36
C ASP A 78 4.04 10.07 -21.67
N ALA A 79 4.29 9.83 -22.96
CA ALA A 79 5.01 8.64 -23.41
C ALA A 79 6.46 8.59 -22.88
N SER A 80 7.11 9.75 -22.69
CA SER A 80 8.44 9.81 -22.07
C SER A 80 8.41 9.35 -20.63
N LEU A 81 7.41 9.77 -19.85
CA LEU A 81 7.25 9.34 -18.47
C LEU A 81 6.94 7.83 -18.35
N ILE A 82 6.18 7.28 -19.31
CA ILE A 82 5.98 5.82 -19.39
C ILE A 82 7.30 5.10 -19.63
N ALA A 83 8.18 5.64 -20.51
CA ALA A 83 9.49 5.07 -20.74
C ALA A 83 10.37 5.12 -19.48
N ASP A 84 10.39 6.26 -18.78
CA ASP A 84 11.15 6.44 -17.54
C ASP A 84 10.65 5.48 -16.42
N LEU A 85 9.34 5.28 -16.31
CA LEU A 85 8.77 4.33 -15.36
C LEU A 85 9.14 2.87 -15.66
N LYS A 86 9.20 2.51 -16.93
CA LYS A 86 9.65 1.17 -17.36
C LYS A 86 11.13 0.95 -17.04
N GLU A 87 11.99 1.92 -17.36
CA GLU A 87 13.42 1.85 -17.03
C GLU A 87 13.63 1.74 -15.52
N ALA A 88 12.90 2.55 -14.72
CA ALA A 88 12.94 2.44 -13.27
C ALA A 88 12.49 1.05 -12.77
N ALA A 89 11.44 0.49 -13.39
CA ALA A 89 10.95 -0.85 -13.04
C ALA A 89 11.99 -1.94 -13.34
N GLU A 90 12.69 -1.86 -14.47
CA GLU A 90 13.77 -2.79 -14.84
C GLU A 90 14.95 -2.70 -13.86
N ASN A 91 15.36 -1.48 -13.48
CA ASN A 91 16.43 -1.27 -12.51
C ASN A 91 16.07 -1.85 -11.13
N ILE A 92 14.83 -1.64 -10.66
CA ILE A 92 14.33 -2.21 -9.40
C ILE A 92 14.31 -3.74 -9.50
N ALA A 93 13.82 -4.30 -10.61
CA ALA A 93 13.77 -5.75 -10.80
C ALA A 93 15.16 -6.37 -10.76
N CYS A 94 16.11 -5.81 -11.50
CA CYS A 94 17.50 -6.28 -11.54
C CYS A 94 18.14 -6.36 -10.14
N TYR A 95 17.86 -5.38 -9.27
CA TYR A 95 18.37 -5.38 -7.90
C TYR A 95 17.68 -6.46 -7.04
N HIS A 96 16.35 -6.53 -7.09
CA HIS A 96 15.58 -7.42 -6.21
C HIS A 96 15.66 -8.89 -6.60
N GLU A 97 15.93 -9.21 -7.86
CA GLU A 97 16.23 -10.59 -8.30
C GLU A 97 17.39 -11.22 -7.54
N LYS A 98 18.40 -10.40 -7.14
CA LYS A 98 19.53 -10.87 -6.34
C LYS A 98 19.21 -11.15 -4.87
N GLN A 99 18.01 -10.79 -4.42
CA GLN A 99 17.54 -11.00 -3.05
C GLN A 99 16.70 -12.29 -2.90
N LEU A 100 16.42 -12.98 -4.01
CA LEU A 100 15.73 -14.26 -3.95
C LEU A 100 16.54 -15.25 -3.12
N GLN A 101 15.84 -15.87 -2.16
CA GLN A 101 16.42 -16.93 -1.34
C GLN A 101 15.96 -18.27 -1.88
N GLU A 102 16.89 -19.21 -1.97
CA GLU A 102 16.58 -20.59 -2.28
C GLU A 102 16.42 -21.40 -0.99
N GLY A 103 15.51 -22.36 -1.01
CA GLY A 103 15.42 -23.37 0.04
C GLY A 103 16.59 -24.34 -0.05
N TYR A 104 16.75 -25.17 0.97
CA TYR A 104 17.75 -26.25 0.96
C TYR A 104 17.18 -27.52 1.59
N GLU A 105 17.76 -28.65 1.23
CA GLU A 105 17.47 -29.96 1.81
C GLU A 105 18.78 -30.64 2.18
N ILE A 106 18.82 -31.25 3.34
CA ILE A 106 19.91 -32.06 3.86
C ILE A 106 19.37 -33.46 4.10
N GLN A 107 19.91 -34.43 3.38
CA GLN A 107 19.60 -35.82 3.61
C GLN A 107 20.61 -36.43 4.56
N LYS A 108 20.12 -37.07 5.62
CA LYS A 108 20.93 -37.88 6.55
C LYS A 108 20.69 -39.37 6.29
N GLU A 109 21.54 -40.22 6.90
CA GLU A 109 21.34 -41.63 6.94
C GLU A 109 19.99 -41.97 7.62
N ASP A 110 19.45 -43.14 7.38
CA ASP A 110 18.18 -43.64 7.94
C ASP A 110 16.91 -42.93 7.47
N GLY A 111 16.93 -42.27 6.28
CA GLY A 111 15.74 -41.65 5.70
C GLY A 111 15.30 -40.37 6.37
N VAL A 112 16.19 -39.69 7.12
CA VAL A 112 15.92 -38.37 7.72
C VAL A 112 16.24 -37.26 6.73
N TYR A 113 15.23 -36.42 6.44
CA TYR A 113 15.32 -35.22 5.59
C TYR A 113 15.09 -33.99 6.43
N LEU A 114 16.02 -33.03 6.36
CA LEU A 114 15.94 -31.73 7.03
C LEU A 114 16.06 -30.65 5.97
N GLY A 115 15.19 -29.64 6.02
CA GLY A 115 15.26 -28.59 5.01
C GLY A 115 14.50 -27.33 5.39
N GLN A 116 14.71 -26.32 4.58
CA GLN A 116 13.98 -25.07 4.60
C GLN A 116 13.35 -24.84 3.23
N ARG A 117 12.06 -24.60 3.21
CA ARG A 117 11.33 -24.22 2.00
C ARG A 117 11.05 -22.73 2.04
N VAL A 118 11.34 -22.04 0.94
CA VAL A 118 10.92 -20.66 0.72
C VAL A 118 9.66 -20.69 -0.15
N ILE A 119 8.56 -20.20 0.42
CA ILE A 119 7.25 -20.25 -0.24
C ILE A 119 6.74 -18.81 -0.33
N PRO A 120 6.36 -18.32 -1.53
CA PRO A 120 5.74 -17.01 -1.69
C PRO A 120 4.40 -16.93 -0.96
N LEU A 121 4.02 -15.73 -0.53
CA LEU A 121 2.66 -15.44 -0.09
C LEU A 121 1.70 -15.56 -1.28
N GLU A 122 0.46 -15.94 -1.03
CA GLU A 122 -0.53 -16.05 -2.10
C GLU A 122 -0.99 -14.67 -2.58
N ARG A 123 -1.25 -13.77 -1.61
CA ARG A 123 -1.81 -12.45 -1.88
C ARG A 123 -1.21 -11.37 -0.98
N VAL A 124 -0.85 -10.24 -1.58
CA VAL A 124 -0.29 -9.09 -0.87
C VAL A 124 -1.10 -7.83 -1.18
N GLY A 125 -1.37 -7.04 -0.14
CA GLY A 125 -1.95 -5.72 -0.25
C GLY A 125 -0.86 -4.64 -0.28
N VAL A 126 -0.94 -3.74 -1.23
CA VAL A 126 -0.03 -2.59 -1.35
C VAL A 126 -0.82 -1.30 -1.11
N TYR A 127 -0.50 -0.59 -0.03
CA TYR A 127 -1.06 0.71 0.25
C TYR A 127 -0.24 1.80 -0.44
N VAL A 128 -0.89 2.60 -1.29
CA VAL A 128 -0.27 3.74 -1.96
C VAL A 128 -0.98 5.01 -1.51
N PRO A 129 -0.28 5.95 -0.84
CA PRO A 129 -0.93 7.16 -0.37
C PRO A 129 -1.35 8.05 -1.54
N GLY A 130 -2.50 8.69 -1.39
CA GLY A 130 -2.92 9.81 -2.22
C GLY A 130 -2.41 11.14 -1.67
N GLY A 131 -2.75 12.24 -2.31
CA GLY A 131 -2.46 13.56 -1.82
C GLY A 131 -1.90 14.52 -2.89
N ARG A 132 -1.10 15.51 -2.45
CA ARG A 132 -0.61 16.59 -3.32
C ARG A 132 0.44 16.16 -4.36
N ALA A 133 1.04 15.00 -4.20
CA ALA A 133 2.05 14.47 -5.11
C ALA A 133 1.76 12.99 -5.39
N ALA A 134 1.93 12.59 -6.64
CA ALA A 134 1.94 11.19 -7.04
C ALA A 134 3.25 10.53 -6.58
N TYR A 135 3.16 9.30 -6.09
CA TYR A 135 4.31 8.52 -5.66
C TYR A 135 4.44 7.22 -6.46
N PRO A 136 4.71 7.27 -7.77
CA PRO A 136 4.86 6.07 -8.60
C PRO A 136 5.98 5.16 -8.11
N SER A 137 7.04 5.72 -7.53
CA SER A 137 8.13 4.97 -6.90
C SER A 137 7.64 4.06 -5.77
N THR A 138 6.64 4.49 -4.98
CA THR A 138 6.03 3.65 -3.94
C THR A 138 5.38 2.41 -4.56
N VAL A 139 4.71 2.56 -5.70
CA VAL A 139 4.12 1.43 -6.43
C VAL A 139 5.21 0.47 -6.87
N LEU A 140 6.21 0.95 -7.63
CA LEU A 140 7.28 0.13 -8.19
C LEU A 140 8.06 -0.61 -7.08
N MET A 141 8.46 0.10 -6.02
CA MET A 141 9.27 -0.42 -4.91
C MET A 141 8.54 -1.42 -4.01
N ASN A 142 7.21 -1.47 -4.02
CA ASN A 142 6.46 -2.47 -3.25
C ASN A 142 5.98 -3.63 -4.13
N VAL A 143 5.54 -3.34 -5.36
CA VAL A 143 4.93 -4.34 -6.24
C VAL A 143 5.98 -5.23 -6.89
N ILE A 144 7.07 -4.66 -7.43
CA ILE A 144 8.10 -5.42 -8.15
C ILE A 144 8.78 -6.46 -7.25
N PRO A 145 9.23 -6.14 -6.02
CA PRO A 145 9.76 -7.14 -5.10
C PRO A 145 8.76 -8.25 -4.76
N ALA A 146 7.48 -7.90 -4.57
CA ALA A 146 6.44 -8.89 -4.31
C ALA A 146 6.26 -9.87 -5.49
N LYS A 147 6.25 -9.33 -6.72
CA LYS A 147 6.16 -10.12 -7.96
C LYS A 147 7.37 -11.05 -8.13
N ILE A 148 8.59 -10.54 -7.91
CA ILE A 148 9.83 -11.32 -7.96
C ILE A 148 9.82 -12.43 -6.91
N ALA A 149 9.32 -12.16 -5.71
CA ALA A 149 9.15 -13.17 -4.67
C ALA A 149 8.11 -14.25 -5.02
N GLY A 150 7.40 -14.14 -6.14
CA GLY A 150 6.45 -15.13 -6.63
C GLY A 150 5.01 -14.93 -6.15
N VAL A 151 4.66 -13.76 -5.60
CA VAL A 151 3.28 -13.41 -5.22
C VAL A 151 2.43 -13.33 -6.48
N LYS A 152 1.31 -14.07 -6.50
CA LYS A 152 0.45 -14.18 -7.68
C LYS A 152 -0.60 -13.08 -7.75
N GLU A 153 -1.13 -12.66 -6.60
CA GLU A 153 -2.17 -11.65 -6.52
C GLU A 153 -1.69 -10.45 -5.69
N ILE A 154 -1.60 -9.28 -6.33
CA ILE A 154 -1.15 -8.05 -5.71
C ILE A 154 -2.28 -7.04 -5.82
N VAL A 155 -2.90 -6.74 -4.68
CA VAL A 155 -4.04 -5.82 -4.55
C VAL A 155 -3.53 -4.47 -4.09
N MET A 156 -3.64 -3.46 -4.94
CA MET A 156 -3.29 -2.09 -4.59
C MET A 156 -4.51 -1.31 -4.11
N VAL A 157 -4.38 -0.59 -3.00
CA VAL A 157 -5.35 0.38 -2.51
C VAL A 157 -4.75 1.77 -2.55
N THR A 158 -5.50 2.74 -3.04
CA THR A 158 -5.12 4.15 -3.09
C THR A 158 -6.38 5.02 -3.06
N PRO A 159 -6.40 6.15 -2.34
CA PRO A 159 -7.57 7.02 -2.34
C PRO A 159 -7.85 7.55 -3.74
N PRO A 160 -9.13 7.73 -4.12
CA PRO A 160 -9.50 8.30 -5.39
C PRO A 160 -9.12 9.78 -5.49
N SER A 161 -8.92 10.26 -6.71
CA SER A 161 -8.87 11.68 -7.06
C SER A 161 -10.26 12.30 -6.97
N ALA A 162 -10.35 13.64 -7.00
CA ALA A 162 -11.61 14.36 -6.89
C ALA A 162 -12.66 14.02 -7.97
N ASP A 163 -12.23 13.48 -9.10
CA ASP A 163 -13.08 13.01 -10.21
C ASP A 163 -13.48 11.52 -10.07
N GLY A 164 -13.12 10.86 -8.98
CA GLY A 164 -13.39 9.45 -8.74
C GLY A 164 -12.45 8.48 -9.44
N SER A 165 -11.44 8.98 -10.15
CA SER A 165 -10.40 8.17 -10.80
C SER A 165 -9.20 7.97 -9.86
N VAL A 166 -8.21 7.21 -10.29
CA VAL A 166 -6.88 7.14 -9.69
C VAL A 166 -5.94 8.05 -10.49
N ASP A 167 -4.96 8.65 -9.81
CA ASP A 167 -3.92 9.44 -10.47
C ASP A 167 -3.31 8.67 -11.65
N PRO A 168 -3.26 9.27 -12.85
CA PRO A 168 -2.79 8.57 -14.06
C PRO A 168 -1.40 7.98 -13.94
N VAL A 169 -0.48 8.66 -13.26
CA VAL A 169 0.92 8.19 -13.09
C VAL A 169 0.98 7.00 -12.13
N ILE A 170 0.14 7.01 -11.07
CA ILE A 170 0.00 5.87 -10.15
C ILE A 170 -0.60 4.66 -10.87
N ALA A 171 -1.66 4.85 -11.66
CA ALA A 171 -2.27 3.77 -12.44
C ALA A 171 -1.30 3.18 -13.46
N ALA A 172 -0.52 4.02 -14.16
CA ALA A 172 0.50 3.58 -15.09
C ALA A 172 1.62 2.78 -14.39
N ALA A 173 2.11 3.26 -13.25
CA ALA A 173 3.10 2.53 -12.47
C ALA A 173 2.57 1.18 -11.97
N ALA A 174 1.30 1.12 -11.55
CA ALA A 174 0.64 -0.11 -11.12
C ALA A 174 0.52 -1.13 -12.25
N HIS A 175 0.14 -0.67 -13.44
CA HIS A 175 0.06 -1.52 -14.63
C HIS A 175 1.43 -2.05 -15.04
N ILE A 176 2.46 -1.18 -15.11
CA ILE A 176 3.84 -1.55 -15.46
C ILE A 176 4.41 -2.56 -14.45
N ALA A 177 4.20 -2.34 -13.17
CA ALA A 177 4.67 -3.24 -12.11
C ALA A 177 3.94 -4.58 -12.07
N GLY A 178 2.72 -4.66 -12.60
CA GLY A 178 1.91 -5.88 -12.65
C GLY A 178 0.98 -6.05 -11.43
N VAL A 179 0.41 -4.97 -10.93
CA VAL A 179 -0.70 -5.00 -9.96
C VAL A 179 -1.87 -5.75 -10.59
N THR A 180 -2.47 -6.67 -9.84
CA THR A 180 -3.59 -7.50 -10.35
C THR A 180 -4.95 -6.85 -10.12
N ARG A 181 -5.05 -5.94 -9.15
CA ARG A 181 -6.28 -5.23 -8.82
C ARG A 181 -5.98 -3.86 -8.21
N ILE A 182 -6.59 -2.81 -8.74
CA ILE A 182 -6.50 -1.45 -8.22
C ILE A 182 -7.83 -1.09 -7.56
N CYS A 183 -7.79 -0.71 -6.28
CA CYS A 183 -8.97 -0.34 -5.51
C CYS A 183 -8.90 1.13 -5.09
N LYS A 184 -9.98 1.86 -5.36
CA LYS A 184 -10.15 3.30 -5.12
C LYS A 184 -10.58 3.56 -3.67
N VAL A 185 -9.70 3.25 -2.71
CA VAL A 185 -9.94 3.44 -1.28
C VAL A 185 -8.64 3.74 -0.54
N GLY A 186 -8.68 4.71 0.36
CA GLY A 186 -7.55 5.12 1.21
C GLY A 186 -7.83 4.96 2.70
N GLY A 187 -6.96 5.50 3.55
CA GLY A 187 -7.14 5.56 5.00
C GLY A 187 -7.12 4.23 5.74
N ALA A 188 -7.50 4.26 7.01
CA ALA A 188 -7.58 3.09 7.88
C ALA A 188 -8.58 2.04 7.37
N GLN A 189 -9.67 2.49 6.72
CA GLN A 189 -10.68 1.61 6.13
C GLN A 189 -10.10 0.74 5.00
N ALA A 190 -9.12 1.23 4.23
CA ALA A 190 -8.44 0.43 3.22
C ALA A 190 -7.59 -0.67 3.84
N VAL A 191 -6.87 -0.37 4.94
CA VAL A 191 -6.10 -1.35 5.70
C VAL A 191 -7.01 -2.42 6.27
N ALA A 192 -8.15 -2.02 6.89
CA ALA A 192 -9.14 -2.94 7.41
C ALA A 192 -9.73 -3.84 6.31
N ALA A 193 -10.00 -3.29 5.11
CA ALA A 193 -10.50 -4.05 3.98
C ALA A 193 -9.50 -5.11 3.51
N LEU A 194 -8.21 -4.76 3.40
CA LEU A 194 -7.15 -5.71 3.07
C LEU A 194 -6.97 -6.80 4.13
N ALA A 195 -7.10 -6.44 5.42
CA ALA A 195 -6.93 -7.38 6.53
C ALA A 195 -8.08 -8.37 6.69
N TYR A 196 -9.33 -7.92 6.50
CA TYR A 196 -10.52 -8.72 6.76
C TYR A 196 -11.25 -9.21 5.50
N GLY A 197 -10.98 -8.60 4.36
CA GLY A 197 -11.68 -8.85 3.11
C GLY A 197 -13.10 -8.27 3.09
N THR A 198 -13.53 -7.84 1.90
CA THR A 198 -14.89 -7.38 1.61
C THR A 198 -15.41 -8.06 0.36
N GLN A 199 -16.54 -7.61 -0.22
CA GLN A 199 -17.02 -8.16 -1.49
C GLN A 199 -16.09 -7.80 -2.65
N SER A 200 -15.57 -6.56 -2.66
CA SER A 200 -14.70 -6.06 -3.74
C SER A 200 -13.21 -6.30 -3.46
N ILE A 201 -12.79 -6.26 -2.21
CA ILE A 201 -11.37 -6.34 -1.83
C ILE A 201 -11.11 -7.66 -1.12
N PRO A 202 -10.31 -8.56 -1.70
CA PRO A 202 -10.00 -9.83 -1.06
C PRO A 202 -9.08 -9.63 0.14
N ARG A 203 -9.22 -10.48 1.15
CA ARG A 203 -8.28 -10.55 2.25
C ARG A 203 -6.90 -10.91 1.75
N VAL A 204 -5.86 -10.27 2.30
CA VAL A 204 -4.46 -10.50 1.94
C VAL A 204 -3.66 -11.09 3.10
N ASP A 205 -2.51 -11.69 2.79
CA ASP A 205 -1.62 -12.32 3.77
C ASP A 205 -0.67 -11.31 4.40
N LYS A 206 -0.36 -10.25 3.67
CA LYS A 206 0.52 -9.17 4.13
C LYS A 206 0.11 -7.84 3.50
N ILE A 207 0.21 -6.77 4.28
CA ILE A 207 0.01 -5.38 3.83
C ILE A 207 1.36 -4.67 3.90
N VAL A 208 1.71 -3.95 2.84
CA VAL A 208 2.93 -3.15 2.73
C VAL A 208 2.61 -1.77 2.16
N GLY A 209 3.49 -0.82 2.37
CA GLY A 209 3.37 0.55 1.84
C GLY A 209 3.45 1.62 2.93
N PRO A 210 3.78 2.86 2.57
CA PRO A 210 3.81 4.00 3.49
C PRO A 210 2.39 4.49 3.75
N GLY A 211 2.12 4.96 4.96
CA GLY A 211 0.82 5.51 5.34
C GLY A 211 0.94 6.66 6.34
N ASN A 212 -0.13 7.41 6.52
CA ASN A 212 -0.25 8.39 7.59
C ASN A 212 -0.48 7.72 8.95
N ALA A 213 -0.60 8.52 10.02
CA ALA A 213 -0.80 7.99 11.38
C ALA A 213 -2.03 7.09 11.52
N TYR A 214 -3.13 7.36 10.82
CA TYR A 214 -4.33 6.51 10.84
C TYR A 214 -4.09 5.15 10.16
N VAL A 215 -3.35 5.15 9.05
CA VAL A 215 -2.97 3.93 8.33
C VAL A 215 -1.98 3.09 9.15
N ALA A 216 -1.03 3.75 9.83
CA ALA A 216 -0.06 3.07 10.69
C ALA A 216 -0.70 2.53 11.99
N CYS A 217 -1.80 3.15 12.45
CA CYS A 217 -2.56 2.71 13.63
C CYS A 217 -3.47 1.51 13.33
N ALA A 218 -3.93 1.39 12.07
CA ALA A 218 -4.82 0.32 11.64
C ALA A 218 -4.09 -0.99 11.37
#